data_75477f0b1e287a2ffe7c42ade5b6c720
#
_entry.id   75477f0b1e287a2ffe7c42ade5b6c720
#
_cell.length_a   1.000
_cell.length_b   1.000
_cell.length_c   1.000
_cell.angle_alpha   90.00
_cell.angle_beta   90.00
_cell.angle_gamma   90.00
#
_symmetry.space_group_name_H-M   'P 1'
#
loop_
_entity.id
_entity.type
_entity.pdbx_description
1 polymer ?
#
loop_
_entity_poly.entity_id
_entity_poly.type
_entity_poly.pdbx_seq_one_letter_code
_entity_poly.pdbx_strand_id
1 'polypeptide(L)'
;MHNNIDAARKMIEESYIKIFEALELAYGLDWKNDPNFHETPYRIAKALITEKCIGINSEEKCRKLLSKTFPTSYNGIISSGPIDAISLCPHHFETVQYKIYFGYIPN
;
A
#
# COMPACT_ATOMS: atom_id res chain seq x y z
N MET A 1 3.24 14.06 -13.99
CA MET A 1 2.87 12.85 -13.24
C MET A 1 4.02 12.29 -12.42
N HIS A 2 5.13 11.92 -13.08
CA HIS A 2 6.29 11.39 -12.36
C HIS A 2 6.87 12.38 -11.35
N ASN A 3 6.88 13.68 -11.68
CA ASN A 3 7.37 14.71 -10.79
C ASN A 3 6.55 14.83 -9.50
N ASN A 4 5.23 14.60 -9.59
CA ASN A 4 4.37 14.64 -8.42
C ASN A 4 4.62 13.46 -7.49
N ILE A 5 4.92 12.29 -8.04
CA ILE A 5 5.24 11.10 -7.25
C ILE A 5 6.56 11.31 -6.49
N ASP A 6 7.57 11.82 -7.17
CA ASP A 6 8.87 12.08 -6.52
C ASP A 6 8.77 13.16 -5.45
N ALA A 7 8.03 14.22 -5.74
CA ALA A 7 7.80 15.30 -4.76
C ALA A 7 7.05 14.77 -3.53
N ALA A 8 6.02 13.95 -3.75
CA ALA A 8 5.25 13.35 -2.67
C ALA A 8 6.11 12.42 -1.82
N ARG A 9 6.95 11.61 -2.46
CA ARG A 9 7.87 10.72 -1.75
C ARG A 9 8.82 11.51 -0.85
N LYS A 10 9.38 12.63 -1.35
CA LYS A 10 10.25 13.48 -0.56
C LYS A 10 9.53 14.09 0.63
N MET A 11 8.29 14.53 0.45
CA MET A 11 7.50 15.08 1.54
C MET A 11 7.28 14.04 2.64
N ILE A 12 6.99 12.80 2.27
CA ILE A 12 6.79 11.72 3.21
C ILE A 12 8.11 11.41 3.93
N GLU A 13 9.21 11.34 3.20
CA GLU A 13 10.53 11.09 3.78
C GLU A 13 10.88 12.14 4.83
N GLU A 14 10.73 13.41 4.49
CA GLU A 14 11.00 14.53 5.40
C GLU A 14 10.12 14.47 6.64
N SER A 15 8.87 14.04 6.48
CA SER A 15 7.94 13.90 7.60
C SER A 15 8.38 12.79 8.55
N TYR A 16 8.87 11.67 8.02
CA TYR A 16 9.37 10.58 8.85
C TYR A 16 10.70 10.92 9.51
N ILE A 17 11.54 11.75 8.88
CA ILE A 17 12.72 12.27 9.55
C ILE A 17 12.31 13.03 10.81
N LYS A 18 11.28 13.86 10.72
CA LYS A 18 10.76 14.59 11.89
C LYS A 18 10.20 13.66 12.96
N ILE A 19 9.52 12.59 12.54
CA ILE A 19 9.03 11.59 13.48
C ILE A 19 10.20 10.96 14.25
N PHE A 20 11.26 10.58 13.55
CA PHE A 20 12.42 9.98 14.22
C PHE A 20 13.20 10.98 15.07
N GLU A 21 13.25 12.24 14.65
CA GLU A 21 13.81 13.31 15.50
C GLU A 21 13.01 13.43 16.80
N ALA A 22 11.70 13.31 16.73
CA ALA A 22 10.85 13.33 17.91
C ALA A 22 11.11 12.12 18.81
N LEU A 23 11.34 10.95 18.25
CA LEU A 23 11.67 9.74 19.02
C LEU A 23 13.06 9.84 19.62
N GLU A 24 13.99 10.47 18.93
CA GLU A 24 15.31 10.77 19.51
C GLU A 24 15.17 11.69 20.71
N LEU A 25 14.35 12.74 20.59
CA LEU A 25 14.10 13.66 21.69
C LEU A 25 13.41 12.98 22.87
N ALA A 26 12.41 12.13 22.60
CA ALA A 26 11.62 11.50 23.67
C ALA A 26 12.34 10.33 24.33
N TYR A 27 13.06 9.52 23.58
CA TYR A 27 13.60 8.25 24.04
C TYR A 27 15.09 8.06 23.77
N GLY A 28 15.77 9.04 23.19
CA GLY A 28 17.19 8.93 22.88
C GLY A 28 17.50 7.97 21.72
N LEU A 29 16.53 7.74 20.82
CA LEU A 29 16.77 6.88 19.67
C LEU A 29 17.79 7.54 18.73
N ASP A 30 18.99 6.96 18.64
CA ASP A 30 20.04 7.45 17.76
C ASP A 30 19.89 6.84 16.38
N TRP A 31 18.85 7.27 15.68
CA TRP A 31 18.46 6.66 14.40
C TRP A 31 19.44 6.98 13.28
N LYS A 32 20.09 8.13 13.31
CA LYS A 32 21.03 8.55 12.26
C LYS A 32 22.27 7.69 12.20
N ASN A 33 22.75 7.23 13.34
CA ASN A 33 23.98 6.43 13.44
C ASN A 33 23.72 4.94 13.50
N ASP A 34 22.44 4.53 13.55
CA ASP A 34 22.08 3.12 13.57
C ASP A 34 21.90 2.63 12.13
N PRO A 35 22.69 1.62 11.69
CA PRO A 35 22.57 1.11 10.32
C PRO A 35 21.20 0.52 10.00
N ASN A 36 20.41 0.15 11.01
CA ASN A 36 19.05 -0.35 10.80
C ASN A 36 18.04 0.78 10.56
N PHE A 37 18.29 1.99 11.05
CA PHE A 37 17.33 3.09 11.04
C PHE A 37 17.69 4.25 10.11
N HIS A 38 18.96 4.45 9.80
CA HIS A 38 19.37 5.71 9.13
C HIS A 38 18.71 5.91 7.76
N GLU A 39 18.34 4.85 7.06
CA GLU A 39 17.66 4.94 5.76
C GLU A 39 16.16 4.66 5.86
N THR A 40 15.64 4.44 7.07
CA THR A 40 14.24 4.08 7.26
C THR A 40 13.26 5.14 6.73
N PRO A 41 13.50 6.46 6.92
CA PRO A 41 12.60 7.45 6.33
C PRO A 41 12.42 7.30 4.82
N TYR A 42 13.52 7.05 4.11
CA TYR A 42 13.46 6.83 2.67
C TYR A 42 12.70 5.55 2.34
N ARG A 43 12.99 4.47 3.07
CA ARG A 43 12.33 3.16 2.83
C ARG A 43 10.83 3.24 3.08
N ILE A 44 10.40 3.92 4.15
CA ILE A 44 8.96 4.09 4.45
C ILE A 44 8.30 4.91 3.36
N ALA A 45 8.91 6.02 2.95
CA ALA A 45 8.35 6.88 1.91
C ALA A 45 8.17 6.13 0.60
N LYS A 46 9.19 5.36 0.21
CA LYS A 46 9.13 4.56 -1.01
C LYS A 46 8.02 3.50 -0.92
N ALA A 47 7.95 2.78 0.20
CA ALA A 47 6.95 1.73 0.38
C ALA A 47 5.52 2.28 0.36
N LEU A 48 5.30 3.45 0.99
CA LEU A 48 3.97 4.07 0.98
C LEU A 48 3.53 4.44 -0.44
N ILE A 49 4.40 5.09 -1.20
CA ILE A 49 4.06 5.56 -2.53
C ILE A 49 3.95 4.41 -3.54
N THR A 50 4.87 3.45 -3.50
CA THR A 50 4.94 2.43 -4.55
C THR A 50 4.15 1.17 -4.24
N GLU A 51 3.79 0.94 -2.99
CA GLU A 51 3.16 -0.32 -2.59
C GLU A 51 1.86 -0.13 -1.81
N LYS A 52 1.89 0.62 -0.70
CA LYS A 52 0.80 0.62 0.26
C LYS A 52 -0.36 1.52 -0.12
N CYS A 53 -0.10 2.60 -0.84
CA CYS A 53 -1.12 3.60 -1.20
C CYS A 53 -1.51 3.57 -2.67
N ILE A 54 -1.08 2.57 -3.42
CA ILE A 54 -1.37 2.50 -4.86
C ILE A 54 -2.86 2.31 -5.15
N GLY A 55 -3.63 1.86 -4.16
CA GLY A 55 -5.08 1.70 -4.30
C GLY A 55 -5.87 3.00 -4.24
N ILE A 56 -5.24 4.11 -3.84
CA ILE A 56 -5.94 5.40 -3.77
C ILE A 56 -6.27 5.85 -5.19
N ASN A 57 -7.56 6.19 -5.42
CA ASN A 57 -8.07 6.63 -6.73
C ASN A 57 -7.76 5.64 -7.86
N SER A 58 -7.88 4.34 -7.57
CA SER A 58 -7.59 3.29 -8.53
C SER A 58 -8.83 2.76 -9.27
N GLU A 59 -9.99 3.41 -9.14
CA GLU A 59 -11.25 2.93 -9.75
C GLU A 59 -11.13 2.72 -11.25
N GLU A 60 -10.55 3.68 -11.95
CA GLU A 60 -10.42 3.61 -13.41
C GLU A 60 -9.52 2.45 -13.82
N LYS A 61 -8.43 2.25 -13.10
CA LYS A 61 -7.53 1.13 -13.34
C LYS A 61 -8.22 -0.21 -13.10
N CYS A 62 -8.99 -0.31 -12.02
CA CYS A 62 -9.76 -1.53 -11.71
C CYS A 62 -10.83 -1.78 -12.77
N ARG A 63 -11.52 -0.73 -13.22
CA ARG A 63 -12.53 -0.84 -14.26
C ARG A 63 -11.93 -1.38 -15.55
N LYS A 64 -10.75 -0.90 -15.94
CA LYS A 64 -10.04 -1.39 -17.13
C LYS A 64 -9.66 -2.86 -16.98
N LEU A 65 -9.14 -3.25 -15.82
CA LEU A 65 -8.77 -4.64 -15.56
C LEU A 65 -9.97 -5.58 -15.63
N LEU A 66 -11.13 -5.12 -15.15
CA LEU A 66 -12.35 -5.91 -15.11
C LEU A 66 -13.17 -5.85 -16.39
N SER A 67 -12.80 -5.01 -17.35
CA SER A 67 -13.54 -4.86 -18.60
C SER A 67 -13.35 -6.01 -19.58
N LYS A 68 -12.31 -6.81 -19.39
CA LYS A 68 -12.01 -7.92 -20.26
C LYS A 68 -12.88 -9.13 -19.87
N THR A 69 -13.72 -9.56 -20.80
CA THR A 69 -14.64 -10.66 -20.56
C THR A 69 -14.50 -11.72 -21.63
N PHE A 70 -14.88 -12.93 -21.30
CA PHE A 70 -14.85 -14.08 -22.21
C PHE A 70 -16.18 -14.81 -22.13
N PRO A 71 -16.75 -15.24 -23.27
CA PRO A 71 -17.99 -16.00 -23.24
C PRO A 71 -17.77 -17.36 -22.59
N THR A 72 -18.79 -17.83 -21.87
CA THR A 72 -18.77 -19.16 -21.27
C THR A 72 -20.16 -19.76 -21.27
N SER A 73 -20.23 -21.07 -21.36
CA SER A 73 -21.49 -21.81 -21.21
C SER A 73 -21.58 -22.47 -19.81
N TYR A 74 -20.57 -22.29 -19.00
CA TYR A 74 -20.57 -22.86 -17.64
C TYR A 74 -21.56 -22.10 -16.75
N ASN A 75 -22.45 -22.85 -16.09
CA ASN A 75 -23.47 -22.24 -15.24
C ASN A 75 -23.39 -22.71 -13.77
N GLY A 76 -22.30 -23.31 -13.38
CA GLY A 76 -22.00 -23.59 -11.98
C GLY A 76 -21.32 -22.44 -11.29
N ILE A 77 -20.93 -22.63 -10.03
CA ILE A 77 -20.24 -21.65 -9.24
C ILE A 77 -18.74 -21.75 -9.49
N ILE A 78 -18.12 -20.62 -9.81
CA ILE A 78 -16.66 -20.51 -9.85
C ILE A 78 -16.23 -19.82 -8.56
N SER A 79 -15.30 -20.45 -7.83
CA SER A 79 -14.79 -19.88 -6.58
C SER A 79 -13.27 -19.81 -6.61
N SER A 80 -12.74 -18.88 -5.85
CA SER A 80 -11.30 -18.69 -5.73
C SER A 80 -10.97 -18.20 -4.34
N GLY A 81 -9.76 -18.50 -3.90
CA GLY A 81 -9.22 -18.10 -2.61
C GLY A 81 -8.42 -19.20 -1.96
N PRO A 82 -7.69 -18.87 -0.90
CA PRO A 82 -7.55 -17.51 -0.35
C PRO A 82 -6.69 -16.61 -1.22
N ILE A 83 -7.06 -15.33 -1.28
CA ILE A 83 -6.24 -14.29 -1.87
C ILE A 83 -5.76 -13.41 -0.73
N ASP A 84 -4.44 -13.25 -0.61
CA ASP A 84 -3.86 -12.38 0.40
C ASP A 84 -3.85 -10.94 -0.10
N ALA A 85 -4.36 -10.03 0.72
CA ALA A 85 -4.38 -8.61 0.40
C ALA A 85 -3.96 -7.80 1.62
N ILE A 86 -3.30 -6.68 1.37
CA ILE A 86 -2.83 -5.76 2.40
C ILE A 86 -3.41 -4.38 2.10
N SER A 87 -3.88 -3.72 3.15
CA SER A 87 -4.41 -2.36 3.05
C SER A 87 -3.96 -1.56 4.26
N LEU A 88 -4.12 -0.24 4.19
CA LEU A 88 -3.90 0.64 5.32
C LEU A 88 -5.25 1.08 5.87
N CYS A 89 -5.43 0.94 7.19
CA CYS A 89 -6.63 1.42 7.85
C CYS A 89 -6.58 2.96 7.93
N PRO A 90 -7.61 3.67 7.47
CA PRO A 90 -7.58 5.13 7.47
C PRO A 90 -7.59 5.75 8.87
N HIS A 91 -7.99 5.01 9.90
CA HIS A 91 -8.08 5.57 11.26
C HIS A 91 -6.72 5.81 11.89
N HIS A 92 -5.82 4.84 11.80
CA HIS A 92 -4.49 4.94 12.40
C HIS A 92 -3.38 4.73 11.38
N PHE A 93 -3.76 4.54 10.12
CA PHE A 93 -2.82 4.29 9.02
C PHE A 93 -1.95 3.06 9.26
N GLU A 94 -2.53 2.09 9.97
CA GLU A 94 -1.87 0.81 10.26
C GLU A 94 -2.18 -0.21 9.19
N THR A 95 -1.27 -1.15 9.00
CA THR A 95 -1.43 -2.23 8.02
C THR A 95 -2.51 -3.22 8.47
N VAL A 96 -3.41 -3.56 7.56
CA VAL A 96 -4.43 -4.59 7.74
C VAL A 96 -4.21 -5.68 6.70
N GLN A 97 -4.25 -6.93 7.15
CA GLN A 97 -4.13 -8.08 6.27
C GLN A 97 -5.49 -8.74 6.10
N TYR A 98 -5.79 -9.12 4.86
CA TYR A 98 -7.04 -9.80 4.52
C TYR A 98 -6.75 -11.11 3.83
N LYS A 99 -7.59 -12.09 4.11
CA LYS A 99 -7.71 -13.29 3.29
C LYS A 99 -9.07 -13.26 2.63
N ILE A 100 -9.10 -13.24 1.31
CA ILE A 100 -10.32 -13.05 0.54
C ILE A 100 -10.69 -14.34 -0.16
N TYR A 101 -11.94 -14.73 0.01
CA TYR A 101 -12.55 -15.86 -0.70
C TYR A 101 -13.75 -15.30 -1.45
N PHE A 102 -13.91 -15.69 -2.70
CA PHE A 102 -15.08 -15.26 -3.46
C PHE A 102 -15.59 -16.36 -4.38
N GLY A 103 -16.85 -16.21 -4.76
CA GLY A 103 -17.46 -17.09 -5.71
C GLY A 103 -18.46 -16.34 -6.56
N TYR A 104 -18.69 -16.83 -7.77
CA TYR A 104 -19.64 -16.21 -8.68
C TYR A 104 -20.17 -17.25 -9.67
N ILE A 105 -21.33 -16.95 -10.25
CA ILE A 105 -21.91 -17.73 -11.33
C ILE A 105 -21.70 -16.92 -12.61
N PRO A 106 -20.92 -17.43 -13.57
CA PRO A 106 -20.70 -16.71 -14.82
C PRO A 106 -21.95 -16.74 -15.67
N ASN A 107 -22.19 -15.66 -16.44
CA ASN A 107 -23.27 -15.64 -17.41
C ASN A 107 -22.97 -14.77 -18.60
#